data_16117186495709a238d92e0ea237206d
#
_entry.id   16117186495709a238d92e0ea237206d
#
_cell.length_a   1.000
_cell.length_b   1.000
_cell.length_c   1.000
_cell.angle_alpha   90.00
_cell.angle_beta   90.00
_cell.angle_gamma   90.00
#
_symmetry.space_group_name_H-M   'P 1'
#
loop_
_entity.id
_entity.type
_entity.pdbx_description
1 polymer ?
#
loop_
_entity_poly.entity_id
_entity_poly.type
_entity_poly.pdbx_seq_one_letter_code
_entity_poly.pdbx_strand_id
1 'polypeptide(L)'
;MERLTRNSIPGILCGIIILILTGLPGSLFPRVKPAIGLDKVAHILMYAGFAYACLWGYRKQFVSNGLAYQKRAILLTIIISIAYGGLTEIMQETITVLHRSGDWRDLIADAIGTVIGVLVFYLFFGRKK
;
A
#
# COMPACT_ATOMS: atom_id res chain seq x y z
N MET A 1 -12.70 5.65 19.65
CA MET A 1 -12.88 4.39 18.92
C MET A 1 -13.56 4.58 17.56
N GLU A 2 -14.74 5.19 17.54
CA GLU A 2 -15.45 5.43 16.28
C GLU A 2 -14.64 6.27 15.29
N ARG A 3 -13.97 7.32 15.79
CA ARG A 3 -13.15 8.18 14.93
C ARG A 3 -11.98 7.41 14.33
N LEU A 4 -11.34 6.59 15.13
CA LEU A 4 -10.22 5.76 14.66
C LEU A 4 -10.69 4.78 13.57
N THR A 5 -11.80 4.10 13.80
CA THR A 5 -12.37 3.17 12.84
C THR A 5 -12.74 3.88 11.54
N ARG A 6 -13.44 5.01 11.65
CA ARG A 6 -13.88 5.77 10.48
C ARG A 6 -12.70 6.28 9.65
N ASN A 7 -11.67 6.79 10.32
CA ASN A 7 -10.51 7.33 9.63
C ASN A 7 -9.65 6.23 9.00
N SER A 8 -9.77 5.01 9.47
CA SER A 8 -9.03 3.88 8.92
C SER A 8 -9.75 3.22 7.74
N ILE A 9 -11.02 3.57 7.48
CA ILE A 9 -11.81 2.94 6.42
C ILE A 9 -11.13 3.01 5.04
N PRO A 10 -10.61 4.16 4.57
CA PRO A 10 -9.99 4.19 3.25
C PRO A 10 -8.81 3.23 3.13
N GLY A 11 -7.95 3.17 4.15
CA GLY A 11 -6.83 2.25 4.15
C GLY A 11 -7.28 0.80 4.20
N ILE A 12 -8.27 0.50 5.03
CA ILE A 12 -8.80 -0.87 5.14
C ILE A 12 -9.41 -1.32 3.83
N LEU A 13 -10.21 -0.48 3.17
CA LEU A 13 -10.81 -0.83 1.88
C LEU A 13 -9.75 -1.07 0.82
N CYS A 14 -8.74 -0.23 0.75
CA CYS A 14 -7.64 -0.40 -0.19
C CYS A 14 -6.87 -1.68 0.11
N GLY A 15 -6.62 -1.98 1.39
CA GLY A 15 -5.97 -3.21 1.81
C GLY A 15 -6.75 -4.46 1.42
N ILE A 16 -8.07 -4.41 1.54
CA ILE A 16 -8.93 -5.53 1.13
C ILE A 16 -8.85 -5.73 -0.38
N ILE A 17 -8.86 -4.64 -1.16
CA ILE A 17 -8.72 -4.73 -2.61
C ILE A 17 -7.38 -5.37 -2.98
N ILE A 18 -6.30 -4.96 -2.35
CA ILE A 18 -4.98 -5.54 -2.58
C ILE A 18 -4.98 -7.03 -2.23
N LEU A 19 -5.58 -7.40 -1.11
CA LEU A 19 -5.65 -8.79 -0.68
C LEU A 19 -6.42 -9.64 -1.71
N ILE A 20 -7.52 -9.14 -2.22
CA ILE A 20 -8.30 -9.83 -3.25
C ILE A 20 -7.46 -10.00 -4.52
N LEU A 21 -6.81 -8.93 -4.98
CA LEU A 21 -6.02 -8.98 -6.22
C LEU A 21 -4.81 -9.91 -6.08
N THR A 22 -4.12 -9.86 -4.95
CA THR A 22 -2.95 -10.72 -4.73
C THR A 22 -3.33 -12.16 -4.42
N GLY A 23 -4.55 -12.39 -3.93
CA GLY A 23 -5.06 -13.72 -3.64
C GLY A 23 -5.71 -14.44 -4.82
N LEU A 24 -5.87 -13.76 -5.96
CA LEU A 24 -6.43 -14.39 -7.15
C LEU A 24 -5.40 -15.32 -7.79
N PRO A 25 -5.83 -16.49 -8.34
CA PRO A 25 -4.92 -17.36 -9.05
C PRO A 25 -4.27 -16.65 -10.23
N GLY A 26 -2.99 -16.95 -10.45
CA GLY A 26 -2.24 -16.34 -11.57
C GLY A 26 -2.88 -16.60 -12.92
N SER A 27 -3.58 -17.74 -13.06
CA SER A 27 -4.25 -18.11 -14.29
C SER A 27 -5.40 -17.21 -14.69
N LEU A 28 -5.93 -16.40 -13.76
CA LEU A 28 -6.99 -15.43 -14.04
C LEU A 28 -6.48 -14.14 -14.65
N PHE A 29 -5.17 -13.91 -14.62
CA PHE A 29 -4.58 -12.70 -15.18
C PHE A 29 -4.18 -12.93 -16.63
N PRO A 30 -4.30 -11.89 -17.49
CA PRO A 30 -3.89 -12.04 -18.88
C PRO A 30 -2.41 -12.40 -18.96
N ARG A 31 -2.10 -13.38 -19.81
CA ARG A 31 -0.72 -13.73 -20.11
C ARG A 31 -0.16 -12.71 -21.09
N VAL A 32 0.00 -11.50 -20.63
CA VAL A 32 0.80 -10.55 -21.39
C VAL A 32 2.22 -10.82 -20.96
N LYS A 33 3.07 -11.24 -21.92
CA LYS A 33 4.49 -11.23 -21.65
C LYS A 33 4.84 -9.81 -21.28
N PRO A 34 5.17 -9.56 -20.02
CA PRO A 34 5.45 -8.19 -19.66
C PRO A 34 6.74 -7.77 -20.34
N ALA A 35 6.65 -6.74 -21.12
CA ALA A 35 7.79 -5.92 -21.23
C ALA A 35 8.13 -5.54 -19.80
N ILE A 36 9.15 -6.16 -19.31
CA ILE A 36 9.83 -5.98 -18.04
C ILE A 36 9.07 -5.12 -17.03
N GLY A 37 8.50 -5.78 -16.03
CA GLY A 37 8.07 -5.07 -14.86
C GLY A 37 6.63 -4.57 -14.84
N LEU A 38 5.75 -5.08 -15.73
CA LEU A 38 4.34 -4.70 -15.68
C LEU A 38 3.71 -5.08 -14.34
N ASP A 39 4.07 -6.24 -13.80
CA ASP A 39 3.65 -6.64 -12.46
C ASP A 39 4.26 -5.74 -11.39
N LYS A 40 5.50 -5.27 -11.57
CA LYS A 40 6.14 -4.34 -10.63
C LYS A 40 5.43 -2.98 -10.64
N VAL A 41 5.03 -2.51 -11.82
CA VAL A 41 4.25 -1.28 -11.93
C VAL A 41 2.91 -1.43 -11.19
N ALA A 42 2.26 -2.58 -11.33
CA ALA A 42 1.02 -2.85 -10.60
C ALA A 42 1.24 -2.80 -9.08
N HIS A 43 2.32 -3.40 -8.58
CA HIS A 43 2.66 -3.34 -7.15
C HIS A 43 2.92 -1.91 -6.70
N ILE A 44 3.67 -1.14 -7.47
CA ILE A 44 3.95 0.25 -7.13
C ILE A 44 2.64 1.04 -7.02
N LEU A 45 1.75 0.89 -8.00
CA LEU A 45 0.48 1.60 -8.00
C LEU A 45 -0.43 1.18 -6.84
N MET A 46 -0.51 -0.11 -6.56
CA MET A 46 -1.33 -0.62 -5.46
C MET A 46 -0.87 -0.07 -4.12
N TYR A 47 0.42 -0.09 -3.87
CA TYR A 47 0.94 0.35 -2.58
C TYR A 47 1.06 1.86 -2.47
N ALA A 48 1.22 2.56 -3.58
CA ALA A 48 1.06 4.02 -3.58
C ALA A 48 -0.36 4.41 -3.19
N GLY A 49 -1.35 3.76 -3.79
CA GLY A 49 -2.75 3.97 -3.44
C GLY A 49 -3.05 3.60 -1.99
N PHE A 50 -2.49 2.49 -1.52
CA PHE A 50 -2.68 2.04 -0.14
C PHE A 50 -2.12 3.04 0.87
N ALA A 51 -0.88 3.48 0.68
CA ALA A 51 -0.25 4.45 1.57
C ALA A 51 -1.00 5.77 1.55
N TYR A 52 -1.38 6.24 0.37
CA TYR A 52 -2.17 7.45 0.25
C TYR A 52 -3.51 7.33 0.97
N ALA A 53 -4.20 6.21 0.79
CA ALA A 53 -5.50 5.97 1.41
C ALA A 53 -5.40 5.92 2.93
N CYS A 54 -4.35 5.29 3.47
CA CYS A 54 -4.12 5.24 4.90
C CYS A 54 -3.97 6.64 5.48
N LEU A 55 -3.19 7.49 4.82
CA LEU A 55 -2.98 8.86 5.29
C LEU A 55 -4.21 9.73 5.03
N TRP A 56 -4.90 9.49 3.93
CA TRP A 56 -6.05 10.30 3.55
C TRP A 56 -7.17 10.23 4.59
N GLY A 57 -7.36 9.08 5.19
CA GLY A 57 -8.35 8.94 6.26
C GLY A 57 -8.06 9.85 7.46
N TYR A 58 -6.80 10.14 7.70
CA TYR A 58 -6.35 10.98 8.80
C TYR A 58 -5.94 12.38 8.35
N ARG A 59 -6.36 12.80 7.17
CA ARG A 59 -5.91 14.07 6.57
C ARG A 59 -6.19 15.29 7.46
N LYS A 60 -7.30 15.30 8.14
CA LYS A 60 -7.65 16.43 9.02
C LYS A 60 -6.68 16.54 10.20
N GLN A 61 -6.41 15.42 10.84
CA GLN A 61 -5.45 15.36 11.95
C GLN A 61 -4.03 15.66 11.45
N PHE A 62 -3.71 15.17 10.26
CA PHE A 62 -2.40 15.39 9.66
C PHE A 62 -2.13 16.89 9.46
N VAL A 63 -3.11 17.62 8.96
CA VAL A 63 -2.98 19.06 8.73
C VAL A 63 -2.96 19.85 10.04
N SER A 64 -3.77 19.44 11.03
CA SER A 64 -3.99 20.26 12.21
C SER A 64 -3.11 19.93 13.40
N ASN A 65 -2.51 18.73 13.47
CA ASN A 65 -1.85 18.28 14.69
C ASN A 65 -0.32 18.50 14.72
N GLY A 66 0.21 19.15 13.70
CA GLY A 66 1.61 19.60 13.71
C GLY A 66 2.59 18.58 13.17
N LEU A 67 3.85 19.02 13.13
CA LEU A 67 4.92 18.26 12.46
C LEU A 67 5.22 16.91 13.13
N ALA A 68 5.17 16.84 14.45
CA ALA A 68 5.42 15.59 15.15
C ALA A 68 4.40 14.53 14.79
N TYR A 69 3.13 14.92 14.69
CA TYR A 69 2.07 14.03 14.25
C TYR A 69 2.30 13.56 12.81
N GLN A 70 2.68 14.48 11.92
CA GLN A 70 2.94 14.16 10.52
C GLN A 70 4.05 13.13 10.37
N LYS A 71 5.15 13.32 11.08
CA LYS A 71 6.28 12.37 11.05
C LYS A 71 5.85 10.99 11.54
N ARG A 72 5.09 10.94 12.63
CA ARG A 72 4.63 9.66 13.19
C ARG A 72 3.66 8.96 12.22
N ALA A 73 2.73 9.71 11.64
CA ALA A 73 1.76 9.15 10.70
C ALA A 73 2.46 8.57 9.46
N ILE A 74 3.44 9.30 8.92
CA ILE A 74 4.22 8.83 7.79
C ILE A 74 5.00 7.57 8.15
N LEU A 75 5.68 7.56 9.29
CA LEU A 75 6.46 6.41 9.72
C LEU A 75 5.59 5.18 9.90
N LEU A 76 4.44 5.33 10.59
CA LEU A 76 3.51 4.22 10.80
C LEU A 76 2.95 3.71 9.48
N THR A 77 2.63 4.59 8.56
CA THR A 77 2.12 4.20 7.23
C THR A 77 3.17 3.39 6.47
N ILE A 78 4.42 3.82 6.49
CA ILE A 78 5.51 3.10 5.83
C ILE A 78 5.68 1.71 6.46
N ILE A 79 5.69 1.62 7.78
CA ILE A 79 5.84 0.34 8.49
C ILE A 79 4.69 -0.60 8.16
N ILE A 80 3.45 -0.10 8.23
CA ILE A 80 2.25 -0.90 7.96
C ILE A 80 2.26 -1.38 6.51
N SER A 81 2.59 -0.49 5.58
CA SER A 81 2.58 -0.81 4.15
C SER A 81 3.64 -1.87 3.81
N ILE A 82 4.84 -1.72 4.33
CA ILE A 82 5.92 -2.69 4.08
C ILE A 82 5.60 -4.04 4.73
N ALA A 83 5.07 -4.02 5.95
CA ALA A 83 4.65 -5.25 6.63
C ALA A 83 3.55 -5.97 5.85
N TYR A 84 2.59 -5.20 5.33
CA TYR A 84 1.50 -5.76 4.52
C TYR A 84 2.03 -6.35 3.21
N GLY A 85 2.97 -5.66 2.58
CA GLY A 85 3.65 -6.16 1.37
C GLY A 85 4.37 -7.48 1.63
N GLY A 86 5.08 -7.57 2.73
CA GLY A 86 5.74 -8.82 3.14
C GLY A 86 4.75 -9.94 3.39
N LEU A 87 3.62 -9.62 4.02
CA LEU A 87 2.56 -10.59 4.30
C LEU A 87 1.93 -11.14 3.02
N THR A 88 1.62 -10.27 2.07
CA THR A 88 1.06 -10.70 0.79
C THR A 88 2.04 -11.54 -0.01
N GLU A 89 3.34 -11.22 0.08
CA GLU A 89 4.40 -11.99 -0.57
C GLU A 89 4.49 -13.40 0.00
N ILE A 90 4.48 -13.52 1.32
CA ILE A 90 4.48 -14.83 2.00
C ILE A 90 3.24 -15.62 1.61
N MET A 91 2.08 -14.98 1.56
CA MET A 91 0.84 -15.62 1.17
C MET A 91 0.95 -16.19 -0.25
N GLN A 92 1.45 -15.42 -1.20
CA GLN A 92 1.60 -15.87 -2.58
C GLN A 92 2.59 -17.04 -2.70
N GLU A 93 3.64 -17.01 -1.91
CA GLU A 93 4.66 -18.06 -1.95
C GLU A 93 4.19 -19.36 -1.31
N THR A 94 3.41 -19.27 -0.22
CA THR A 94 3.00 -20.44 0.54
C THR A 94 1.72 -21.10 0.03
N ILE A 95 0.87 -20.37 -0.67
CA ILE A 95 -0.40 -20.91 -1.17
C ILE A 95 -0.21 -21.35 -2.62
N THR A 96 0.16 -22.61 -2.80
CA THR A 96 0.48 -23.16 -4.11
C THR A 96 -0.71 -23.17 -5.07
N VAL A 97 -1.95 -23.23 -4.55
CA VAL A 97 -3.15 -23.22 -5.37
C VAL A 97 -3.32 -21.91 -6.16
N LEU A 98 -2.66 -20.85 -5.73
CA LEU A 98 -2.70 -19.58 -6.44
C LEU A 98 -1.86 -19.56 -7.72
N HIS A 99 -1.00 -20.56 -7.91
CA HIS A 99 -0.06 -20.63 -9.05
C HIS A 99 0.74 -19.34 -9.22
N ARG A 100 1.12 -18.74 -8.10
CA ARG A 100 1.92 -17.52 -8.06
C ARG A 100 3.17 -17.79 -7.24
N SER A 101 4.27 -17.17 -7.63
CA SER A 101 5.51 -17.26 -6.89
C SER A 101 5.79 -15.93 -6.20
N GLY A 102 6.19 -16.00 -4.94
CA GLY A 102 6.67 -14.83 -4.23
C GLY A 102 7.98 -14.35 -4.85
N ASP A 103 8.16 -13.03 -4.88
CA ASP A 103 9.36 -12.43 -5.45
C ASP A 103 9.76 -11.26 -4.55
N TRP A 104 10.97 -11.30 -4.00
CA TRP A 104 11.46 -10.23 -3.15
C TRP A 104 11.52 -8.88 -3.88
N ARG A 105 11.61 -8.91 -5.22
CA ARG A 105 11.56 -7.68 -6.02
C ARG A 105 10.19 -7.01 -5.92
N ASP A 106 9.14 -7.79 -5.75
CA ASP A 106 7.79 -7.25 -5.53
C ASP A 106 7.73 -6.47 -4.22
N LEU A 107 8.43 -6.94 -3.20
CA LEU A 107 8.51 -6.22 -1.93
C LEU A 107 9.22 -4.87 -2.10
N ILE A 108 10.26 -4.82 -2.91
CA ILE A 108 10.94 -3.56 -3.24
C ILE A 108 9.96 -2.63 -3.98
N ALA A 109 9.23 -3.16 -4.95
CA ALA A 109 8.23 -2.38 -5.68
C ALA A 109 7.15 -1.84 -4.73
N ASP A 110 6.71 -2.65 -3.77
CA ASP A 110 5.75 -2.23 -2.75
C ASP A 110 6.31 -1.07 -1.90
N ALA A 111 7.57 -1.16 -1.53
CA ALA A 111 8.22 -0.10 -0.76
C ALA A 111 8.34 1.19 -1.57
N ILE A 112 8.71 1.09 -2.84
CA ILE A 112 8.77 2.24 -3.75
C ILE A 112 7.40 2.88 -3.89
N GLY A 113 6.37 2.07 -4.09
CA GLY A 113 5.00 2.56 -4.17
C GLY A 113 4.58 3.29 -2.90
N THR A 114 4.90 2.72 -1.75
CA THR A 114 4.60 3.32 -0.45
C THR A 114 5.22 4.71 -0.34
N VAL A 115 6.49 4.84 -0.70
CA VAL A 115 7.19 6.13 -0.65
C VAL A 115 6.52 7.13 -1.59
N ILE A 116 6.19 6.70 -2.80
CA ILE A 116 5.50 7.56 -3.77
C ILE A 116 4.16 8.04 -3.21
N GLY A 117 3.36 7.13 -2.64
CA GLY A 117 2.07 7.49 -2.06
C GLY A 117 2.19 8.49 -0.91
N VAL A 118 3.17 8.27 -0.04
CA VAL A 118 3.47 9.19 1.06
C VAL A 118 3.89 10.56 0.53
N LEU A 119 4.77 10.59 -0.46
CA LEU A 119 5.23 11.85 -1.04
C LEU A 119 4.10 12.62 -1.70
N VAL A 120 3.25 11.94 -2.48
CA VAL A 120 2.11 12.58 -3.12
C VAL A 120 1.16 13.15 -2.05
N PHE A 121 0.88 12.37 -1.02
CA PHE A 121 0.04 12.86 0.07
C PHE A 121 0.66 14.08 0.75
N TYR A 122 1.95 14.02 1.02
CA TYR A 122 2.66 15.13 1.68
C TYR A 122 2.63 16.40 0.83
N LEU A 123 2.73 16.28 -0.49
CA LEU A 123 2.65 17.43 -1.37
C LEU A 123 1.29 18.15 -1.27
N PHE A 124 0.21 17.39 -1.06
CA PHE A 124 -1.13 17.97 -0.95
C PHE A 124 -1.48 18.43 0.47
N PHE A 125 -1.07 17.68 1.48
CA PHE A 125 -1.52 17.88 2.86
C PHE A 125 -0.39 18.15 3.83
N GLY A 126 0.84 18.09 3.38
CA GLY A 126 1.99 18.29 4.24
C GLY A 126 2.08 19.72 4.72
N ARG A 127 2.99 19.92 5.65
CA ARG A 127 3.24 21.15 6.37
C ARG A 127 2.96 22.40 5.56
N LYS A 128 1.81 22.95 5.81
CA LYS A 128 1.48 24.29 5.36
C LYS A 128 1.50 25.18 6.58
N LYS A 129 2.26 26.22 6.52
CA LYS A 129 2.21 27.22 7.57
C LYS A 129 0.86 27.88 7.58
#